data_044e42995aba263b7a2dce8b4525f9b4
#
_entry.id   044e42995aba263b7a2dce8b4525f9b4
#
_cell.length_a   1.000
_cell.length_b   1.000
_cell.length_c   1.000
_cell.angle_alpha   90.00
_cell.angle_beta   90.00
_cell.angle_gamma   90.00
#
_symmetry.space_group_name_H-M   'P 1'
#
loop_
_entity.id
_entity.type
_entity.pdbx_description
1 polymer ?
#
loop_
_entity_poly.entity_id
_entity_poly.type
_entity_poly.pdbx_seq_one_letter_code
_entity_poly.pdbx_strand_id
1 'polypeptide(L)'
;MDFVSTDFSIIYTPLDAVEPISLREFTYYSIPGLYTLLDSSSMDASGILATHASPALSNQGRGVIIGIIDTGIDYTNPLFRNQDGTTRIISIWDQSLPEDKSILPTGVPNRYNASGATYGTEYTREQINEALESDNPLTVVPSTDTNGHGTFLAGIAAGGILPNQDFTGAAPECELVIVKLKPAKQYLRDFYLISNDADAYQENDIMMGIKYLRVEAYSQRKPLVILLGIGSNLGSHEGTSPLNVMIQDISRYFRNGYGNCCRQ
;
A
#
# COMPACT_ATOMS: atom_id res chain seq x y z
N MET A 1 11.31 -14.26 -10.80
CA MET A 1 11.22 -14.69 -9.39
C MET A 1 11.53 -13.51 -8.51
N ASP A 2 10.62 -13.15 -7.62
CA ASP A 2 10.78 -12.03 -6.69
C ASP A 2 10.90 -12.53 -5.25
N PHE A 3 11.92 -12.09 -4.54
CA PHE A 3 12.10 -12.41 -3.12
C PHE A 3 11.31 -11.45 -2.26
N VAL A 4 10.39 -11.99 -1.45
CA VAL A 4 9.57 -11.21 -0.50
C VAL A 4 10.27 -11.11 0.84
N SER A 5 10.73 -12.26 1.37
CA SER A 5 11.45 -12.39 2.65
C SER A 5 12.41 -13.59 2.59
N THR A 6 13.05 -13.91 3.71
CA THR A 6 13.88 -15.14 3.84
C THR A 6 13.08 -16.42 3.58
N ASP A 7 11.79 -16.41 3.87
CA ASP A 7 10.93 -17.61 3.85
C ASP A 7 9.99 -17.64 2.64
N PHE A 8 9.83 -16.51 1.94
CA PHE A 8 8.86 -16.39 0.84
C PHE A 8 9.48 -15.80 -0.41
N SER A 9 9.17 -16.43 -1.55
CA SER A 9 9.47 -15.92 -2.89
C SER A 9 8.28 -16.11 -3.83
N ILE A 10 8.14 -15.21 -4.81
CA ILE A 10 7.10 -15.29 -5.83
C ILE A 10 7.75 -15.83 -7.11
N ILE A 11 7.20 -16.92 -7.63
CA ILE A 11 7.61 -17.52 -8.89
C ILE A 11 6.57 -17.22 -9.94
N TYR A 12 6.98 -16.63 -11.04
CA TYR A 12 6.12 -16.38 -12.22
C TYR A 12 6.36 -17.45 -13.25
N THR A 13 5.27 -18.08 -13.69
CA THR A 13 5.29 -19.07 -14.77
C THR A 13 4.37 -18.60 -15.89
N PRO A 14 4.76 -18.76 -17.18
CA PRO A 14 3.87 -18.45 -18.29
C PRO A 14 2.57 -19.24 -18.18
N LEU A 15 1.44 -18.60 -18.45
CA LEU A 15 0.11 -19.19 -18.25
C LEU A 15 -0.14 -20.37 -19.19
N ASP A 16 0.45 -20.35 -20.37
CA ASP A 16 0.42 -21.42 -21.37
C ASP A 16 1.30 -22.63 -21.03
N ALA A 17 2.16 -22.50 -20.04
CA ALA A 17 3.04 -23.56 -19.57
C ALA A 17 2.51 -24.30 -18.31
N VAL A 18 1.34 -23.91 -17.79
CA VAL A 18 0.74 -24.52 -16.61
C VAL A 18 -0.71 -24.90 -16.85
N GLU A 19 -1.11 -26.04 -16.31
CA GLU A 19 -2.52 -26.43 -16.24
C GLU A 19 -3.29 -25.48 -15.29
N PRO A 20 -4.64 -25.40 -15.43
CA PRO A 20 -5.46 -24.63 -14.50
C PRO A 20 -5.13 -24.98 -13.03
N ILE A 21 -5.09 -23.95 -12.19
CA ILE A 21 -4.76 -24.13 -10.75
C ILE A 21 -5.65 -25.21 -10.13
N SER A 22 -5.02 -26.20 -9.54
CA SER A 22 -5.71 -27.27 -8.82
C SER A 22 -4.93 -27.67 -7.57
N LEU A 23 -5.63 -28.16 -6.55
CA LEU A 23 -5.03 -28.70 -5.31
C LEU A 23 -4.30 -30.03 -5.53
N ARG A 24 -4.33 -30.60 -6.75
CA ARG A 24 -3.55 -31.80 -7.10
C ARG A 24 -2.10 -31.46 -7.44
N GLU A 25 -1.86 -30.27 -7.97
CA GLU A 25 -0.54 -29.83 -8.43
C GLU A 25 0.13 -28.83 -7.49
N PHE A 26 -0.68 -28.02 -6.80
CA PHE A 26 -0.20 -26.98 -5.90
C PHE A 26 -0.72 -27.22 -4.49
N THR A 27 0.14 -27.01 -3.50
CA THR A 27 -0.35 -26.98 -2.11
C THR A 27 -1.24 -25.75 -1.91
N TYR A 28 -2.27 -25.83 -1.08
CA TYR A 28 -3.19 -24.72 -0.83
C TYR A 28 -2.46 -23.42 -0.48
N TYR A 29 -1.42 -23.50 0.35
CA TYR A 29 -0.65 -22.32 0.77
C TYR A 29 0.31 -21.76 -0.30
N SER A 30 0.55 -22.47 -1.39
CA SER A 30 1.32 -21.92 -2.54
C SER A 30 0.44 -21.17 -3.54
N ILE A 31 -0.88 -21.25 -3.40
CA ILE A 31 -1.84 -20.50 -4.22
C ILE A 31 -2.12 -19.18 -3.49
N PRO A 32 -1.81 -18.01 -4.12
CA PRO A 32 -2.07 -16.73 -3.49
C PRO A 32 -3.56 -16.52 -3.14
N GLY A 33 -3.84 -16.18 -1.88
CA GLY A 33 -5.18 -15.83 -1.44
C GLY A 33 -5.69 -14.53 -2.08
N LEU A 34 -7.00 -14.32 -2.09
CA LEU A 34 -7.64 -13.09 -2.58
C LEU A 34 -8.23 -12.30 -1.41
N TYR A 35 -8.09 -10.98 -1.50
CA TYR A 35 -8.57 -10.02 -0.52
C TYR A 35 -9.49 -9.00 -1.20
N THR A 36 -10.46 -8.47 -0.45
CA THR A 36 -11.37 -7.41 -0.87
C THR A 36 -11.25 -6.22 0.07
N LEU A 37 -11.95 -5.11 -0.27
CA LEU A 37 -11.98 -3.90 0.55
C LEU A 37 -12.79 -4.12 1.84
N LEU A 38 -12.35 -3.50 2.95
CA LEU A 38 -13.06 -3.48 4.23
C LEU A 38 -13.77 -2.14 4.45
N ASP A 39 -14.89 -2.16 5.17
CA ASP A 39 -15.65 -0.96 5.53
C ASP A 39 -15.06 -0.28 6.78
N SER A 40 -15.20 1.07 6.86
CA SER A 40 -14.51 1.94 7.82
C SER A 40 -15.35 2.35 9.04
N SER A 41 -16.39 1.61 9.41
CA SER A 41 -17.35 1.99 10.48
C SER A 41 -16.76 2.10 11.90
N SER A 42 -15.45 1.93 12.09
CA SER A 42 -14.79 1.81 13.40
C SER A 42 -14.10 3.09 13.94
N MET A 43 -14.09 4.20 13.20
CA MET A 43 -13.30 5.38 13.58
C MET A 43 -13.84 6.18 14.77
N ASP A 44 -15.17 6.23 14.94
CA ASP A 44 -15.82 6.96 16.04
C ASP A 44 -15.55 6.31 17.41
N ALA A 45 -15.26 5.02 17.45
CA ALA A 45 -15.07 4.26 18.68
C ALA A 45 -13.65 4.34 19.26
N SER A 46 -12.67 4.89 18.53
CA SER A 46 -11.25 4.78 18.90
C SER A 46 -10.70 5.93 19.74
N GLY A 47 -11.48 7.01 20.00
CA GLY A 47 -11.05 8.15 20.83
C GLY A 47 -9.92 9.01 20.23
N ILE A 48 -9.64 8.90 18.93
CA ILE A 48 -8.55 9.61 18.24
C ILE A 48 -8.72 11.13 18.35
N LEU A 49 -9.94 11.63 18.17
CA LEU A 49 -10.22 13.07 18.27
C LEU A 49 -9.95 13.63 19.67
N ALA A 50 -10.22 12.83 20.71
CA ALA A 50 -9.91 13.20 22.10
C ALA A 50 -8.39 13.28 22.34
N THR A 51 -7.60 12.48 21.65
CA THR A 51 -6.13 12.48 21.74
C THR A 51 -5.53 13.74 21.09
N HIS A 52 -6.07 14.19 19.96
CA HIS A 52 -5.66 15.43 19.30
C HIS A 52 -5.96 16.67 20.15
N ALA A 53 -7.09 16.67 20.85
CA ALA A 53 -7.51 17.79 21.71
C ALA A 53 -6.70 17.88 23.00
N SER A 54 -5.89 16.88 23.34
CA SER A 54 -5.09 16.86 24.57
C SER A 54 -3.82 17.71 24.40
N PRO A 55 -3.65 18.83 25.16
CA PRO A 55 -2.45 19.65 25.07
C PRO A 55 -1.15 18.91 25.45
N ALA A 56 -1.28 17.83 26.23
CA ALA A 56 -0.14 17.02 26.66
C ALA A 56 0.31 15.98 25.66
N LEU A 57 -0.53 15.60 24.69
CA LEU A 57 -0.26 14.52 23.76
C LEU A 57 -0.11 14.98 22.31
N SER A 58 -0.49 16.15 21.90
CA SER A 58 -0.49 16.79 20.56
C SER A 58 0.29 16.06 19.43
N ASN A 59 0.24 14.72 19.44
CA ASN A 59 0.93 13.83 18.51
C ASN A 59 0.11 13.75 17.23
N GLN A 60 0.52 14.50 16.22
CA GLN A 60 -0.15 14.56 14.91
C GLN A 60 0.57 13.73 13.83
N GLY A 61 1.48 12.83 14.22
CA GLY A 61 2.18 11.92 13.31
C GLY A 61 3.43 12.49 12.64
N ARG A 62 3.92 13.66 13.06
CA ARG A 62 5.15 14.25 12.50
C ARG A 62 6.34 13.30 12.63
N GLY A 63 7.06 13.07 11.51
CA GLY A 63 8.22 12.19 11.45
C GLY A 63 7.89 10.70 11.38
N VAL A 64 6.61 10.34 11.21
CA VAL A 64 6.14 8.97 11.03
C VAL A 64 5.66 8.81 9.58
N ILE A 65 5.87 7.64 9.00
CA ILE A 65 5.32 7.24 7.71
C ILE A 65 4.07 6.37 7.96
N ILE A 66 2.96 6.72 7.30
CA ILE A 66 1.83 5.83 7.12
C ILE A 66 1.94 5.22 5.71
N GLY A 67 2.16 3.91 5.65
CA GLY A 67 2.16 3.15 4.42
C GLY A 67 0.76 2.57 4.17
N ILE A 68 0.18 2.83 3.01
CA ILE A 68 -1.16 2.40 2.65
C ILE A 68 -1.08 1.45 1.46
N ILE A 69 -1.71 0.28 1.59
CA ILE A 69 -1.84 -0.73 0.52
C ILE A 69 -3.32 -0.88 0.23
N ASP A 70 -3.77 -0.33 -0.92
CA ASP A 70 -5.19 -0.25 -1.24
C ASP A 70 -5.42 0.01 -2.75
N THR A 71 -6.56 0.60 -3.12
CA THR A 71 -6.95 0.93 -4.51
C THR A 71 -6.17 2.08 -5.14
N GLY A 72 -5.33 2.76 -4.37
CA GLY A 72 -4.56 3.92 -4.78
C GLY A 72 -4.82 5.15 -3.92
N ILE A 73 -4.52 6.32 -4.46
CA ILE A 73 -4.78 7.62 -3.84
C ILE A 73 -5.03 8.69 -4.91
N ASP A 74 -5.97 9.58 -4.67
CA ASP A 74 -6.02 10.86 -5.37
C ASP A 74 -4.96 11.80 -4.78
N TYR A 75 -3.76 11.76 -5.33
CA TYR A 75 -2.63 12.57 -4.86
C TYR A 75 -2.83 14.08 -5.11
N THR A 76 -3.80 14.44 -5.96
CA THR A 76 -4.12 15.85 -6.24
C THR A 76 -4.95 16.49 -5.12
N ASN A 77 -5.56 15.68 -4.25
CA ASN A 77 -6.38 16.14 -3.14
C ASN A 77 -5.54 16.97 -2.15
N PRO A 78 -5.98 18.20 -1.82
CA PRO A 78 -5.26 19.09 -0.91
C PRO A 78 -5.07 18.54 0.52
N LEU A 79 -5.87 17.56 0.95
CA LEU A 79 -5.69 16.85 2.23
C LEU A 79 -4.32 16.17 2.36
N PHE A 80 -3.64 15.88 1.26
CA PHE A 80 -2.33 15.20 1.25
C PHE A 80 -1.15 16.13 0.96
N ARG A 81 -1.36 17.44 1.08
CA ARG A 81 -0.34 18.46 0.84
C ARG A 81 0.14 19.11 2.15
N ASN A 82 1.34 19.63 2.10
CA ASN A 82 1.89 20.56 3.08
C ASN A 82 1.25 21.94 2.92
N GLN A 83 1.46 22.84 3.89
CA GLN A 83 0.96 24.22 3.81
C GLN A 83 1.57 25.03 2.67
N ASP A 84 2.76 24.66 2.20
CA ASP A 84 3.43 25.27 1.04
C ASP A 84 2.94 24.73 -0.32
N GLY A 85 1.96 23.83 -0.31
CA GLY A 85 1.38 23.20 -1.50
C GLY A 85 2.11 21.95 -1.99
N THR A 86 3.28 21.63 -1.46
CA THR A 86 4.01 20.40 -1.81
C THR A 86 3.33 19.15 -1.25
N THR A 87 3.61 17.98 -1.86
CA THR A 87 3.01 16.73 -1.38
C THR A 87 3.63 16.21 -0.09
N ARG A 88 2.81 15.59 0.78
CA ARG A 88 3.27 14.76 1.92
C ARG A 88 3.52 13.31 1.52
N ILE A 89 3.22 12.93 0.28
CA ILE A 89 3.47 11.59 -0.23
C ILE A 89 4.95 11.49 -0.62
N ILE A 90 5.64 10.49 -0.07
CA ILE A 90 7.05 10.18 -0.38
C ILE A 90 7.14 9.50 -1.73
N SER A 91 6.31 8.47 -1.92
CA SER A 91 6.26 7.71 -3.17
C SER A 91 4.92 7.01 -3.37
N ILE A 92 4.59 6.71 -4.63
CA ILE A 92 3.46 5.89 -5.03
C ILE A 92 4.01 4.74 -5.89
N TRP A 93 3.78 3.50 -5.48
CA TRP A 93 3.99 2.35 -6.34
C TRP A 93 2.66 1.86 -6.90
N ASP A 94 2.40 2.13 -8.17
CA ASP A 94 1.21 1.66 -8.88
C ASP A 94 1.51 0.30 -9.55
N GLN A 95 1.02 -0.76 -8.93
CA GLN A 95 1.20 -2.12 -9.44
C GLN A 95 0.38 -2.41 -10.70
N SER A 96 -0.63 -1.61 -11.02
CA SER A 96 -1.50 -1.79 -12.18
C SER A 96 -0.91 -1.26 -13.48
N LEU A 97 0.10 -0.40 -13.39
CA LEU A 97 0.80 0.15 -14.55
C LEU A 97 1.90 -0.81 -15.04
N PRO A 98 2.30 -0.73 -16.32
CA PRO A 98 3.44 -1.47 -16.84
C PRO A 98 4.73 -1.15 -16.07
N GLU A 99 5.71 -2.06 -16.13
CA GLU A 99 7.06 -1.80 -15.64
C GLU A 99 7.65 -0.54 -16.30
N ASP A 100 8.15 0.38 -15.48
CA ASP A 100 8.91 1.51 -15.99
C ASP A 100 10.30 1.04 -16.45
N LYS A 101 10.51 1.02 -17.77
CA LYS A 101 11.77 0.65 -18.41
C LYS A 101 12.69 1.84 -18.66
N SER A 102 12.41 3.00 -18.09
CA SER A 102 13.25 4.19 -18.24
C SER A 102 14.68 3.91 -17.74
N ILE A 103 15.63 4.61 -18.34
CA ILE A 103 17.04 4.56 -17.93
C ILE A 103 17.27 5.69 -16.93
N LEU A 104 17.69 5.34 -15.73
CA LEU A 104 18.08 6.34 -14.74
C LEU A 104 19.24 7.23 -15.27
N PRO A 105 19.40 8.47 -14.77
CA PRO A 105 20.51 9.36 -15.14
C PRO A 105 21.90 8.73 -14.98
N THR A 106 22.02 7.68 -14.16
CA THR A 106 23.22 6.86 -13.96
C THR A 106 23.52 5.89 -15.11
N GLY A 107 22.64 5.80 -16.14
CA GLY A 107 22.75 4.83 -17.22
C GLY A 107 22.31 3.41 -16.84
N VAL A 108 21.81 3.20 -15.62
CA VAL A 108 21.25 1.92 -15.16
C VAL A 108 19.76 1.88 -15.49
N PRO A 109 19.24 0.79 -16.07
CA PRO A 109 17.81 0.65 -16.27
C PRO A 109 17.04 0.76 -14.95
N ASN A 110 15.98 1.57 -14.92
CA ASN A 110 15.06 1.64 -13.79
C ASN A 110 14.16 0.39 -13.81
N ARG A 111 14.76 -0.76 -13.46
CA ARG A 111 14.08 -2.06 -13.54
C ARG A 111 13.37 -2.45 -12.25
N TYR A 112 13.69 -1.77 -11.16
CA TYR A 112 13.23 -2.18 -9.85
C TYR A 112 12.78 -0.96 -9.06
N ASN A 113 11.59 -1.02 -8.54
CA ASN A 113 11.19 -0.13 -7.46
C ASN A 113 11.99 -0.46 -6.17
N ALA A 114 11.76 0.29 -5.11
CA ALA A 114 12.46 0.11 -3.84
C ALA A 114 12.36 -1.34 -3.30
N SER A 115 11.30 -2.10 -3.61
CA SER A 115 11.16 -3.50 -3.21
C SER A 115 11.96 -4.49 -4.07
N GLY A 116 12.46 -4.06 -5.21
CA GLY A 116 13.06 -4.93 -6.23
C GLY A 116 12.04 -5.71 -7.07
N ALA A 117 10.76 -5.29 -7.07
CA ALA A 117 9.73 -5.88 -7.93
C ALA A 117 9.97 -5.55 -9.41
N THR A 118 9.61 -6.49 -10.28
CA THR A 118 9.79 -6.39 -11.73
C THR A 118 8.51 -5.94 -12.46
N TYR A 119 7.57 -5.34 -11.74
CA TYR A 119 6.29 -4.89 -12.28
C TYR A 119 5.82 -3.61 -11.59
N GLY A 120 4.88 -2.92 -12.23
CA GLY A 120 4.36 -1.64 -11.74
C GLY A 120 5.33 -0.48 -11.97
N THR A 121 4.84 0.72 -11.73
CA THR A 121 5.62 1.96 -11.86
C THR A 121 5.66 2.67 -10.51
N GLU A 122 6.83 3.15 -10.13
CA GLU A 122 7.05 3.96 -8.93
C GLU A 122 7.14 5.43 -9.33
N TYR A 123 6.46 6.29 -8.57
CA TYR A 123 6.51 7.75 -8.68
C TYR A 123 7.07 8.33 -7.40
N THR A 124 8.12 9.15 -7.53
CA THR A 124 8.77 9.80 -6.39
C THR A 124 8.05 11.09 -5.99
N ARG A 125 8.41 11.62 -4.82
CA ARG A 125 7.90 12.91 -4.32
C ARG A 125 8.13 14.04 -5.32
N GLU A 126 9.29 14.06 -5.96
CA GLU A 126 9.66 15.08 -6.94
C GLU A 126 8.74 15.04 -8.14
N GLN A 127 8.46 13.86 -8.69
CA GLN A 127 7.54 13.67 -9.81
C GLN A 127 6.10 14.03 -9.42
N ILE A 128 5.68 13.71 -8.20
CA ILE A 128 4.36 14.09 -7.68
C ILE A 128 4.25 15.62 -7.56
N ASN A 129 5.28 16.30 -7.04
CA ASN A 129 5.31 17.75 -6.97
C ASN A 129 5.29 18.38 -8.36
N GLU A 130 6.07 17.88 -9.32
CA GLU A 130 6.04 18.29 -10.72
C GLU A 130 4.63 18.14 -11.32
N ALA A 131 3.96 17.01 -11.04
CA ALA A 131 2.58 16.78 -11.46
C ALA A 131 1.62 17.82 -10.85
N LEU A 132 1.78 18.17 -9.58
CA LEU A 132 0.94 19.15 -8.88
C LEU A 132 1.10 20.58 -9.39
N GLU A 133 2.24 20.91 -10.00
CA GLU A 133 2.50 22.19 -10.66
C GLU A 133 2.02 22.22 -12.12
N SER A 134 1.71 21.05 -12.71
CA SER A 134 1.26 20.94 -14.10
C SER A 134 -0.23 21.26 -14.24
N ASP A 135 -0.61 21.85 -15.38
CA ASP A 135 -2.03 22.06 -15.76
C ASP A 135 -2.79 20.72 -15.91
N ASN A 136 -2.06 19.62 -16.17
CA ASN A 136 -2.63 18.29 -16.28
C ASN A 136 -1.77 17.28 -15.49
N PRO A 137 -1.99 17.15 -14.18
CA PRO A 137 -1.20 16.27 -13.30
C PRO A 137 -1.07 14.82 -13.79
N LEU A 138 -2.13 14.25 -14.36
CA LEU A 138 -2.16 12.86 -14.81
C LEU A 138 -1.30 12.58 -16.04
N THR A 139 -0.79 13.61 -16.73
CA THR A 139 0.21 13.41 -17.79
C THR A 139 1.61 13.12 -17.24
N VAL A 140 1.89 13.57 -16.01
CA VAL A 140 3.17 13.35 -15.32
C VAL A 140 3.08 12.12 -14.43
N VAL A 141 2.04 12.03 -13.59
CA VAL A 141 1.78 10.89 -12.71
C VAL A 141 0.39 10.32 -13.02
N PRO A 142 0.28 9.33 -13.93
CA PRO A 142 -1.01 8.76 -14.36
C PRO A 142 -1.65 7.82 -13.35
N SER A 143 -1.08 7.66 -12.17
CA SER A 143 -1.68 6.85 -11.11
C SER A 143 -2.91 7.53 -10.52
N THR A 144 -4.02 6.83 -10.48
CA THR A 144 -5.32 7.34 -10.00
C THR A 144 -5.99 6.32 -9.08
N ASP A 145 -6.85 6.79 -8.20
CA ASP A 145 -7.76 5.95 -7.41
C ASP A 145 -9.17 6.05 -7.97
N THR A 146 -9.50 5.15 -8.90
CA THR A 146 -10.83 5.13 -9.54
C THR A 146 -11.92 4.55 -8.66
N ASN A 147 -11.58 3.79 -7.62
CA ASN A 147 -12.51 3.22 -6.66
C ASN A 147 -12.84 4.23 -5.54
N GLY A 148 -11.85 5.01 -5.11
CA GLY A 148 -11.96 6.00 -4.05
C GLY A 148 -11.73 5.45 -2.63
N HIS A 149 -11.66 4.11 -2.44
CA HIS A 149 -11.51 3.50 -1.12
C HIS A 149 -10.16 3.82 -0.48
N GLY A 150 -9.05 3.69 -1.22
CA GLY A 150 -7.71 4.01 -0.73
C GLY A 150 -7.56 5.50 -0.39
N THR A 151 -8.13 6.39 -1.21
CA THR A 151 -8.17 7.84 -0.94
C THR A 151 -8.96 8.15 0.33
N PHE A 152 -10.09 7.51 0.52
CA PHE A 152 -10.93 7.66 1.71
C PHE A 152 -10.17 7.22 2.98
N LEU A 153 -9.57 6.03 2.96
CA LEU A 153 -8.76 5.52 4.09
C LEU A 153 -7.56 6.43 4.38
N ALA A 154 -6.88 6.91 3.33
CA ALA A 154 -5.78 7.87 3.46
C ALA A 154 -6.26 9.18 4.12
N GLY A 155 -7.43 9.67 3.73
CA GLY A 155 -8.05 10.84 4.35
C GLY A 155 -8.29 10.66 5.84
N ILE A 156 -8.89 9.54 6.23
CA ILE A 156 -9.16 9.22 7.64
C ILE A 156 -7.86 9.06 8.44
N ALA A 157 -6.87 8.37 7.90
CA ALA A 157 -5.62 8.11 8.60
C ALA A 157 -4.71 9.35 8.68
N ALA A 158 -4.64 10.12 7.59
CA ALA A 158 -3.58 11.09 7.36
C ALA A 158 -4.05 12.42 6.76
N GLY A 159 -5.36 12.65 6.63
CA GLY A 159 -5.89 13.90 6.09
C GLY A 159 -5.38 15.12 6.86
N GLY A 160 -4.78 16.08 6.13
CA GLY A 160 -4.28 17.32 6.71
C GLY A 160 -5.41 18.26 7.15
N ILE A 161 -5.06 19.27 7.93
CA ILE A 161 -5.99 20.31 8.37
C ILE A 161 -6.16 21.32 7.22
N LEU A 162 -7.39 21.47 6.75
CA LEU A 162 -7.73 22.50 5.76
C LEU A 162 -8.49 23.66 6.43
N PRO A 163 -8.20 24.93 6.08
CA PRO A 163 -8.70 26.11 6.78
C PRO A 163 -10.23 26.23 6.85
N ASN A 164 -10.96 25.60 5.93
CA ASN A 164 -12.41 25.72 5.82
C ASN A 164 -13.16 24.40 5.98
N GLN A 165 -12.51 23.38 6.51
CA GLN A 165 -13.11 22.06 6.71
C GLN A 165 -12.94 21.65 8.17
N ASP A 166 -14.04 21.22 8.79
CA ASP A 166 -14.07 20.69 10.14
C ASP A 166 -13.72 19.18 10.12
N PHE A 167 -12.65 18.83 9.39
CA PHE A 167 -12.16 17.49 9.23
C PHE A 167 -10.65 17.45 9.36
N THR A 168 -10.15 16.46 10.07
CA THR A 168 -8.73 16.12 10.15
C THR A 168 -8.58 14.60 10.30
N GLY A 169 -7.55 14.05 9.69
CA GLY A 169 -7.20 12.64 9.88
C GLY A 169 -6.55 12.36 11.24
N ALA A 170 -6.34 11.08 11.53
CA ALA A 170 -5.73 10.64 12.79
C ALA A 170 -4.28 11.12 12.97
N ALA A 171 -3.53 11.30 11.88
CA ALA A 171 -2.14 11.74 11.89
C ALA A 171 -1.88 12.77 10.77
N PRO A 172 -2.43 14.00 10.90
CA PRO A 172 -2.44 15.00 9.82
C PRO A 172 -1.05 15.53 9.43
N GLU A 173 -0.02 15.30 10.23
CA GLU A 173 1.37 15.73 9.97
C GLU A 173 2.29 14.57 9.54
N CYS A 174 1.77 13.34 9.38
CA CYS A 174 2.55 12.21 8.90
C CYS A 174 2.90 12.36 7.42
N GLU A 175 3.88 11.57 6.97
CA GLU A 175 4.17 11.37 5.56
C GLU A 175 3.55 10.07 5.07
N LEU A 176 3.34 9.95 3.77
CA LEU A 176 2.64 8.84 3.15
C LEU A 176 3.54 8.08 2.18
N VAL A 177 3.42 6.75 2.16
CA VAL A 177 3.91 5.89 1.09
C VAL A 177 2.74 5.02 0.63
N ILE A 178 2.45 5.05 -0.65
CA ILE A 178 1.25 4.44 -1.21
C ILE A 178 1.61 3.26 -2.11
N VAL A 179 0.90 2.16 -1.93
CA VAL A 179 0.90 1.03 -2.87
C VAL A 179 -0.51 0.89 -3.41
N LYS A 180 -0.65 1.15 -4.70
CA LYS A 180 -1.88 0.86 -5.43
C LYS A 180 -1.82 -0.57 -5.94
N LEU A 181 -2.73 -1.39 -5.44
CA LEU A 181 -2.84 -2.79 -5.84
C LEU A 181 -3.39 -2.92 -7.28
N LYS A 182 -2.89 -3.92 -8.00
CA LYS A 182 -3.49 -4.35 -9.25
C LYS A 182 -4.60 -5.36 -8.98
N PRO A 183 -5.64 -5.42 -9.83
CA PRO A 183 -6.68 -6.44 -9.73
C PRO A 183 -6.11 -7.85 -9.79
N ALA A 184 -6.76 -8.78 -9.09
CA ALA A 184 -6.40 -10.19 -9.13
C ALA A 184 -6.52 -10.75 -10.55
N LYS A 185 -5.57 -11.60 -10.93
CA LYS A 185 -5.54 -12.26 -12.24
C LYS A 185 -6.71 -13.19 -12.43
N GLN A 186 -7.17 -13.34 -13.68
CA GLN A 186 -8.38 -14.10 -14.02
C GLN A 186 -8.33 -15.55 -13.52
N TYR A 187 -7.21 -16.23 -13.68
CA TYR A 187 -7.08 -17.62 -13.25
C TYR A 187 -7.29 -17.82 -11.73
N LEU A 188 -6.97 -16.81 -10.89
CA LEU A 188 -7.28 -16.84 -9.45
C LEU A 188 -8.75 -16.57 -9.20
N ARG A 189 -9.35 -15.61 -9.93
CA ARG A 189 -10.79 -15.36 -9.85
C ARG A 189 -11.60 -16.61 -10.21
N ASP A 190 -11.19 -17.31 -11.28
CA ASP A 190 -11.82 -18.56 -11.71
C ASP A 190 -11.68 -19.65 -10.65
N PHE A 191 -10.48 -19.79 -10.05
CA PHE A 191 -10.22 -20.77 -9.00
C PHE A 191 -11.07 -20.52 -7.74
N TYR A 192 -11.22 -19.28 -7.31
CA TYR A 192 -12.00 -18.91 -6.13
C TYR A 192 -13.47 -18.58 -6.45
N LEU A 193 -13.91 -18.75 -7.69
CA LEU A 193 -15.28 -18.44 -8.17
C LEU A 193 -15.70 -16.99 -7.88
N ILE A 194 -14.79 -16.05 -8.05
CA ILE A 194 -15.02 -14.62 -7.84
C ILE A 194 -15.55 -13.99 -9.13
N SER A 195 -16.67 -13.26 -9.01
CA SER A 195 -17.25 -12.50 -10.13
C SER A 195 -16.27 -11.47 -10.70
N ASN A 196 -16.34 -11.22 -12.03
CA ASN A 196 -15.43 -10.30 -12.70
C ASN A 196 -15.61 -8.83 -12.29
N ASP A 197 -16.77 -8.48 -11.78
CA ASP A 197 -17.15 -7.15 -11.30
C ASP A 197 -16.83 -6.93 -9.81
N ALA A 198 -16.42 -7.97 -9.08
CA ALA A 198 -16.04 -7.85 -7.68
C ALA A 198 -14.58 -7.37 -7.53
N ASP A 199 -14.34 -6.49 -6.57
CA ASP A 199 -12.99 -6.12 -6.18
C ASP A 199 -12.27 -7.30 -5.51
N ALA A 200 -11.12 -7.68 -6.06
CA ALA A 200 -10.30 -8.74 -5.51
C ALA A 200 -8.81 -8.49 -5.82
N TYR A 201 -7.97 -8.70 -4.82
CA TYR A 201 -6.53 -8.46 -4.86
C TYR A 201 -5.78 -9.71 -4.42
N GLN A 202 -4.58 -9.93 -4.96
CA GLN A 202 -3.77 -11.12 -4.68
C GLN A 202 -2.92 -10.94 -3.44
N GLU A 203 -2.84 -11.97 -2.60
CA GLU A 203 -2.02 -11.99 -1.38
C GLU A 203 -0.55 -11.65 -1.65
N ASN A 204 0.04 -12.21 -2.71
CA ASN A 204 1.43 -11.95 -3.07
C ASN A 204 1.70 -10.49 -3.45
N ASP A 205 0.75 -9.80 -4.07
CA ASP A 205 0.88 -8.38 -4.39
C ASP A 205 0.81 -7.51 -3.14
N ILE A 206 0.01 -7.91 -2.15
CA ILE A 206 -0.03 -7.29 -0.81
C ILE A 206 1.31 -7.50 -0.09
N MET A 207 1.84 -8.73 -0.10
CA MET A 207 3.13 -9.06 0.52
C MET A 207 4.28 -8.24 -0.11
N MET A 208 4.29 -8.09 -1.43
CA MET A 208 5.25 -7.21 -2.11
C MET A 208 5.05 -5.74 -1.75
N GLY A 209 3.80 -5.29 -1.58
CA GLY A 209 3.48 -3.96 -1.07
C GLY A 209 4.07 -3.73 0.31
N ILE A 210 3.90 -4.66 1.23
CA ILE A 210 4.49 -4.58 2.59
C ILE A 210 6.02 -4.48 2.51
N LYS A 211 6.65 -5.29 1.65
CA LYS A 211 8.10 -5.20 1.44
C LYS A 211 8.52 -3.83 0.94
N TYR A 212 7.81 -3.28 -0.04
CA TYR A 212 8.04 -1.94 -0.57
C TYR A 212 7.98 -0.87 0.52
N LEU A 213 6.89 -0.84 1.30
CA LEU A 213 6.72 0.12 2.40
C LEU A 213 7.86 0.06 3.41
N ARG A 214 8.35 -1.15 3.73
CA ARG A 214 9.48 -1.34 4.64
C ARG A 214 10.78 -0.78 4.10
N VAL A 215 11.06 -1.03 2.83
CA VAL A 215 12.29 -0.52 2.19
C VAL A 215 12.27 1.00 2.14
N GLU A 216 11.13 1.59 1.78
CA GLU A 216 10.95 3.04 1.79
C GLU A 216 11.13 3.64 3.19
N ALA A 217 10.46 3.09 4.19
CA ALA A 217 10.60 3.57 5.57
C ALA A 217 12.03 3.45 6.10
N TYR A 218 12.72 2.36 5.75
CA TYR A 218 14.12 2.16 6.10
C TYR A 218 15.04 3.18 5.42
N SER A 219 14.82 3.46 4.13
CA SER A 219 15.59 4.47 3.38
C SER A 219 15.42 5.86 3.99
N GLN A 220 14.21 6.19 4.43
CA GLN A 220 13.87 7.46 5.10
C GLN A 220 14.28 7.51 6.58
N ARG A 221 14.69 6.37 7.16
CA ARG A 221 15.01 6.24 8.60
C ARG A 221 13.87 6.70 9.51
N LYS A 222 12.64 6.39 9.13
CA LYS A 222 11.42 6.78 9.85
C LYS A 222 10.64 5.56 10.32
N PRO A 223 9.94 5.67 11.47
CA PRO A 223 8.98 4.66 11.88
C PRO A 223 7.86 4.53 10.84
N LEU A 224 7.35 3.31 10.70
CA LEU A 224 6.30 2.94 9.74
C LEU A 224 5.08 2.39 10.45
N VAL A 225 3.91 2.91 10.11
CA VAL A 225 2.60 2.32 10.40
C VAL A 225 2.01 1.83 9.08
N ILE A 226 1.61 0.56 9.01
CA ILE A 226 1.00 0.00 7.80
C ILE A 226 -0.51 -0.05 7.98
N LEU A 227 -1.23 0.58 7.05
CA LEU A 227 -2.68 0.52 6.94
C LEU A 227 -3.07 -0.45 5.81
N LEU A 228 -3.75 -1.53 6.19
CA LEU A 228 -4.35 -2.50 5.28
C LEU A 228 -5.87 -2.40 5.42
N GLY A 229 -6.53 -1.77 4.44
CA GLY A 229 -7.99 -1.64 4.38
C GLY A 229 -8.69 -2.78 3.65
N ILE A 230 -8.02 -3.92 3.51
CA ILE A 230 -8.45 -5.08 2.74
C ILE A 230 -8.50 -6.32 3.63
N GLY A 231 -9.41 -7.22 3.35
CA GLY A 231 -9.57 -8.43 4.14
C GLY A 231 -10.08 -9.62 3.32
N SER A 232 -10.05 -10.78 3.94
CA SER A 232 -10.56 -12.04 3.39
C SER A 232 -11.15 -12.89 4.49
N ASN A 233 -12.24 -13.58 4.19
CA ASN A 233 -12.78 -14.64 5.05
C ASN A 233 -12.17 -16.02 4.77
N LEU A 234 -11.19 -16.08 3.84
CA LEU A 234 -10.49 -17.31 3.47
C LEU A 234 -9.27 -17.52 4.35
N GLY A 235 -8.91 -18.78 4.55
CA GLY A 235 -7.69 -19.17 5.21
C GLY A 235 -7.86 -19.56 6.67
N SER A 236 -6.73 -19.79 7.31
CA SER A 236 -6.65 -20.18 8.72
C SER A 236 -6.85 -18.94 9.60
N HIS A 237 -7.84 -18.99 10.50
CA HIS A 237 -8.03 -17.96 11.52
C HIS A 237 -6.99 -18.04 12.65
N GLU A 238 -5.99 -18.93 12.54
CA GLU A 238 -4.90 -19.12 13.50
C GLU A 238 -3.63 -18.33 13.17
N GLY A 239 -3.67 -17.46 12.14
CA GLY A 239 -2.53 -16.63 11.75
C GLY A 239 -1.41 -17.39 11.02
N THR A 240 -1.72 -18.49 10.35
CA THR A 240 -0.75 -19.35 9.65
C THR A 240 -0.70 -19.13 8.13
N SER A 241 -1.52 -18.19 7.58
CA SER A 241 -1.39 -17.84 6.17
C SER A 241 -0.05 -17.15 5.88
N PRO A 242 0.47 -17.23 4.64
CA PRO A 242 1.73 -16.58 4.27
C PRO A 242 1.79 -15.10 4.63
N LEU A 243 0.72 -14.35 4.38
CA LEU A 243 0.62 -12.93 4.76
C LEU A 243 0.69 -12.75 6.28
N ASN A 244 -0.05 -13.56 7.05
CA ASN A 244 -0.04 -13.47 8.51
C ASN A 244 1.34 -13.78 9.09
N VAL A 245 2.02 -14.82 8.59
CA VAL A 245 3.39 -15.15 9.01
C VAL A 245 4.33 -14.00 8.71
N MET A 246 4.26 -13.41 7.51
CA MET A 246 5.06 -12.25 7.14
C MET A 246 4.79 -11.05 8.07
N ILE A 247 3.53 -10.73 8.38
CA ILE A 247 3.16 -9.65 9.31
C ILE A 247 3.70 -9.91 10.71
N GLN A 248 3.59 -11.16 11.20
CA GLN A 248 4.14 -11.55 12.51
C GLN A 248 5.67 -11.38 12.56
N ASP A 249 6.39 -11.84 11.54
CA ASP A 249 7.84 -11.72 11.48
C ASP A 249 8.27 -10.24 11.44
N ILE A 250 7.62 -9.44 10.61
CA ILE A 250 7.88 -8.01 10.55
C ILE A 250 7.65 -7.35 11.92
N SER A 251 6.56 -7.67 12.60
CA SER A 251 6.24 -7.09 13.91
C SER A 251 7.23 -7.49 15.02
N ARG A 252 7.91 -8.64 14.90
CA ARG A 252 8.97 -9.07 15.84
C ARG A 252 10.25 -8.26 15.67
N TYR A 253 10.66 -7.98 14.43
CA TYR A 253 11.87 -7.19 14.15
C TYR A 253 11.72 -5.71 14.60
N PHE A 254 10.50 -5.18 14.60
CA PHE A 254 10.23 -3.79 14.96
C PHE A 254 10.12 -3.53 16.48
N ARG A 255 10.17 -4.54 17.33
CA ARG A 255 10.26 -4.36 18.80
C ARG A 255 11.53 -3.61 19.25
N ASN A 256 12.51 -3.47 18.38
CA ASN A 256 13.78 -2.77 18.65
C ASN A 256 13.83 -1.31 18.16
N GLY A 257 12.70 -0.64 18.01
CA GLY A 257 12.66 0.84 17.88
C GLY A 257 12.30 1.40 16.51
N TYR A 258 11.91 0.61 15.53
CA TYR A 258 11.49 1.11 14.21
C TYR A 258 10.14 0.50 13.81
N GLY A 259 9.08 1.32 13.90
CA GLY A 259 7.79 1.08 13.30
C GLY A 259 6.81 0.21 14.09
N ASN A 260 5.58 0.68 14.19
CA ASN A 260 4.45 -0.07 14.72
C ASN A 260 3.60 -0.57 13.55
N CYS A 261 3.38 -1.89 13.49
CA CYS A 261 2.34 -2.47 12.66
C CYS A 261 1.05 -2.51 13.48
N CYS A 262 -0.01 -1.86 13.02
CA CYS A 262 -1.32 -2.03 13.63
C CYS A 262 -1.80 -3.47 13.37
N ARG A 263 -2.17 -4.17 14.43
CA ARG A 263 -2.88 -5.45 14.33
C ARG A 263 -4.35 -5.16 13.99
N GLN A 264 -4.91 -5.97 13.13
CA GLN A 264 -6.37 -6.14 13.05
C GLN A 264 -6.89 -6.74 14.34
#